data_e04a16177efde45f5dac00c149cd979c
#
_entry.id   e04a16177efde45f5dac00c149cd979c
#
_cell.length_a   1.000
_cell.length_b   1.000
_cell.length_c   1.000
_cell.angle_alpha   90.00
_cell.angle_beta   90.00
_cell.angle_gamma   90.00
#
_symmetry.space_group_name_H-M   'P 1'
#
loop_
_entity.id
_entity.type
_entity.pdbx_description
1 polymer ?
#
loop_
_entity_poly.entity_id
_entity_poly.type
_entity_poly.pdbx_seq_one_letter_code
_entity_poly.pdbx_strand_id
1 'polypeptide(L)'
;LVSLCQHRQTKEPYALKKMQKERIVEAQMQDMIVNEKNFLSQMKNPFVLGVCGTCQDRDSVYLVLEFLQGGDLFGLLETKCTLNSTETQFYMGCTIEALAYVHSLNIAFRDLKLENLCLDKNGYCKLVDFGLAKRVLTRTYTVCGSPRYCAPEIVTGRGHCHFVDYWALGVTMYECMFARSPF
;
A
#
# COMPACT_ATOMS: atom_id res chain seq x y z
N LEU A 1 9.22 11.10 -3.50
CA LEU A 1 9.36 11.86 -2.26
C LEU A 1 7.98 12.15 -1.69
N VAL A 2 7.78 11.86 -0.40
CA VAL A 2 6.56 12.24 0.33
C VAL A 2 6.90 13.33 1.33
N SER A 3 6.08 14.37 1.40
CA SER A 3 6.26 15.52 2.28
C SER A 3 4.95 15.87 2.96
N LEU A 4 5.03 16.35 4.19
CA LEU A 4 3.88 16.92 4.88
C LEU A 4 3.54 18.28 4.25
N CYS A 5 2.26 18.51 3.96
CA CYS A 5 1.75 19.81 3.55
C CYS A 5 0.46 20.14 4.32
N GLN A 6 0.02 21.38 4.25
CA GLN A 6 -1.16 21.86 4.98
C GLN A 6 -2.04 22.70 4.07
N HIS A 7 -3.33 22.48 4.14
CA HIS A 7 -4.29 23.32 3.42
C HIS A 7 -4.28 24.74 3.99
N ARG A 8 -4.15 25.75 3.13
CA ARG A 8 -3.91 27.15 3.57
C ARG A 8 -5.00 27.71 4.47
N GLN A 9 -6.26 27.40 4.16
CA GLN A 9 -7.42 27.95 4.87
C GLN A 9 -7.84 27.07 6.06
N THR A 10 -8.03 25.76 5.86
CA THR A 10 -8.54 24.84 6.91
C THR A 10 -7.47 24.40 7.90
N LYS A 11 -6.17 24.58 7.54
CA LYS A 11 -5.03 24.09 8.33
C LYS A 11 -4.98 22.56 8.48
N GLU A 12 -5.75 21.83 7.71
CA GLU A 12 -5.71 20.37 7.69
C GLU A 12 -4.41 19.87 7.07
N PRO A 13 -3.76 18.86 7.70
CA PRO A 13 -2.53 18.26 7.17
C PRO A 13 -2.82 17.23 6.10
N TYR A 14 -1.95 17.14 5.09
CA TYR A 14 -1.97 16.18 4.00
C TYR A 14 -0.57 15.65 3.73
N ALA A 15 -0.48 14.46 3.16
CA ALA A 15 0.76 13.93 2.60
C ALA A 15 0.81 14.26 1.10
N LEU A 16 1.90 14.89 0.66
CA LEU A 16 2.14 15.24 -0.73
C LEU A 16 3.17 14.29 -1.34
N LYS A 17 2.72 13.33 -2.16
CA LYS A 17 3.61 12.42 -2.91
C LYS A 17 4.00 13.11 -4.22
N LYS A 18 5.27 13.59 -4.28
CA LYS A 18 5.88 14.22 -5.45
C LYS A 18 6.64 13.20 -6.29
N MET A 19 6.40 13.17 -7.59
CA MET A 19 7.06 12.30 -8.57
C MET A 19 7.56 13.13 -9.75
N GLN A 20 8.86 13.06 -10.06
CA GLN A 20 9.47 13.80 -11.17
C GLN A 20 9.10 13.13 -12.51
N LYS A 21 8.62 13.91 -13.47
CA LYS A 21 8.20 13.41 -14.80
C LYS A 21 9.34 12.73 -15.56
N GLU A 22 10.54 13.29 -15.49
CA GLU A 22 11.74 12.70 -16.10
C GLU A 22 11.99 11.28 -15.59
N ARG A 23 12.02 11.08 -14.26
CA ARG A 23 12.21 9.75 -13.66
C ARG A 23 11.09 8.77 -13.99
N ILE A 24 9.85 9.26 -14.11
CA ILE A 24 8.71 8.43 -14.51
C ILE A 24 8.91 7.90 -15.92
N VAL A 25 9.37 8.75 -16.84
CA VAL A 25 9.62 8.38 -18.25
C VAL A 25 10.81 7.43 -18.35
N GLU A 26 11.93 7.75 -17.70
CA GLU A 26 13.14 6.92 -17.69
C GLU A 26 12.86 5.52 -17.13
N ALA A 27 12.08 5.41 -16.06
CA ALA A 27 11.71 4.13 -15.44
C ALA A 27 10.51 3.43 -16.11
N GLN A 28 9.92 4.01 -17.16
CA GLN A 28 8.73 3.51 -17.85
C GLN A 28 7.52 3.26 -16.87
N MET A 29 7.35 4.13 -15.88
CA MET A 29 6.37 3.98 -14.80
C MET A 29 5.05 4.76 -15.04
N GLN A 30 4.82 5.30 -16.24
CA GLN A 30 3.67 6.15 -16.54
C GLN A 30 2.34 5.44 -16.22
N ASP A 31 2.19 4.21 -16.70
CA ASP A 31 0.98 3.42 -16.49
C ASP A 31 0.76 3.08 -15.01
N MET A 32 1.83 2.83 -14.26
CA MET A 32 1.75 2.54 -12.82
C MET A 32 1.18 3.74 -12.05
N ILE A 33 1.66 4.95 -12.35
CA ILE A 33 1.23 6.17 -11.66
C ILE A 33 -0.22 6.55 -12.04
N VAL A 34 -0.57 6.40 -13.30
CA VAL A 34 -1.96 6.60 -13.77
C VAL A 34 -2.89 5.58 -13.10
N ASN A 35 -2.48 4.31 -13.01
CA ASN A 35 -3.24 3.27 -12.35
C ASN A 35 -3.39 3.52 -10.84
N GLU A 36 -2.31 3.88 -10.15
CA GLU A 36 -2.34 4.24 -8.72
C GLU A 36 -3.35 5.37 -8.48
N LYS A 37 -3.25 6.47 -9.23
CA LYS A 37 -4.20 7.58 -9.15
C LYS A 37 -5.65 7.11 -9.39
N ASN A 38 -5.87 6.32 -10.45
CA ASN A 38 -7.21 5.87 -10.82
C ASN A 38 -7.81 4.94 -9.76
N PHE A 39 -7.02 4.01 -9.21
CA PHE A 39 -7.47 3.14 -8.13
C PHE A 39 -7.83 3.95 -6.89
N LEU A 40 -6.90 4.76 -6.38
CA LEU A 40 -7.14 5.56 -5.18
C LEU A 40 -8.32 6.52 -5.33
N SER A 41 -8.53 7.11 -6.53
CA SER A 41 -9.66 8.01 -6.77
C SER A 41 -11.03 7.32 -6.76
N GLN A 42 -11.08 6.02 -7.03
CA GLN A 42 -12.31 5.23 -7.05
C GLN A 42 -12.59 4.53 -5.72
N MET A 43 -11.57 4.35 -4.88
CA MET A 43 -11.69 3.63 -3.62
C MET A 43 -12.25 4.51 -2.51
N LYS A 44 -13.27 3.99 -1.84
CA LYS A 44 -13.90 4.62 -0.65
C LYS A 44 -14.05 3.55 0.43
N ASN A 45 -13.00 3.33 1.18
CA ASN A 45 -12.98 2.36 2.27
C ASN A 45 -12.15 2.92 3.43
N PRO A 46 -12.58 2.81 4.69
CA PRO A 46 -11.86 3.37 5.83
C PRO A 46 -10.46 2.76 6.05
N PHE A 47 -10.20 1.56 5.53
CA PHE A 47 -8.94 0.84 5.65
C PHE A 47 -8.04 0.96 4.40
N VAL A 48 -8.40 1.82 3.44
CA VAL A 48 -7.60 2.13 2.26
C VAL A 48 -7.26 3.62 2.26
N LEU A 49 -6.02 3.95 1.86
CA LEU A 49 -5.55 5.34 1.80
C LEU A 49 -6.44 6.19 0.90
N GLY A 50 -6.90 7.32 1.41
CA GLY A 50 -7.69 8.30 0.66
C GLY A 50 -6.82 9.22 -0.19
N VAL A 51 -7.21 9.45 -1.46
CA VAL A 51 -6.66 10.52 -2.28
C VAL A 51 -7.59 11.74 -2.21
N CYS A 52 -7.02 12.89 -1.85
CA CYS A 52 -7.75 14.15 -1.70
C CYS A 52 -7.70 14.99 -2.99
N GLY A 53 -6.69 14.78 -3.82
CA GLY A 53 -6.54 15.50 -5.08
C GLY A 53 -5.25 15.16 -5.81
N THR A 54 -5.15 15.68 -7.03
CA THR A 54 -3.95 15.54 -7.85
C THR A 54 -3.63 16.88 -8.51
N CYS A 55 -2.36 17.19 -8.66
CA CYS A 55 -1.92 18.35 -9.42
C CYS A 55 -0.59 18.05 -10.12
N GLN A 56 -0.17 18.95 -10.99
CA GLN A 56 1.11 18.86 -11.68
C GLN A 56 1.64 20.25 -12.00
N ASP A 57 2.95 20.34 -12.11
CA ASP A 57 3.65 21.47 -12.70
C ASP A 57 4.44 21.03 -13.94
N ARG A 58 5.40 21.86 -14.38
CA ARG A 58 6.25 21.56 -15.54
C ARG A 58 7.04 20.26 -15.36
N ASP A 59 7.58 20.01 -14.17
CA ASP A 59 8.59 19.00 -13.91
C ASP A 59 8.10 17.80 -13.09
N SER A 60 6.94 17.93 -12.42
CA SER A 60 6.47 16.94 -11.45
C SER A 60 4.96 16.73 -11.50
N VAL A 61 4.53 15.53 -11.09
CA VAL A 61 3.16 15.21 -10.75
C VAL A 61 3.05 14.98 -9.24
N TYR A 62 1.89 15.31 -8.68
CA TYR A 62 1.63 15.27 -7.25
C TYR A 62 0.33 14.53 -6.95
N LEU A 63 0.37 13.64 -5.95
CA LEU A 63 -0.81 13.12 -5.30
C LEU A 63 -0.95 13.79 -3.93
N VAL A 64 -2.11 14.38 -3.66
CA VAL A 64 -2.46 14.90 -2.34
C VAL A 64 -3.25 13.81 -1.64
N LEU A 65 -2.67 13.24 -0.59
CA LEU A 65 -3.17 12.08 0.12
C LEU A 65 -3.57 12.48 1.55
N GLU A 66 -4.47 11.70 2.17
CA GLU A 66 -4.70 11.86 3.60
C GLU A 66 -3.39 11.65 4.38
N PHE A 67 -3.23 12.39 5.47
CA PHE A 67 -2.05 12.28 6.32
C PHE A 67 -2.26 11.25 7.43
N LEU A 68 -1.49 10.17 7.40
CA LEU A 68 -1.51 9.10 8.39
C LEU A 68 -0.41 9.36 9.43
N GLN A 69 -0.82 9.79 10.63
CA GLN A 69 0.10 10.34 11.64
C GLN A 69 0.84 9.27 12.44
N GLY A 70 0.35 8.03 12.44
CA GLY A 70 0.87 6.95 13.29
C GLY A 70 2.09 6.23 12.70
N GLY A 71 2.59 6.65 11.53
CA GLY A 71 3.68 5.96 10.82
C GLY A 71 3.22 4.63 10.22
N ASP A 72 4.15 3.76 9.88
CA ASP A 72 3.89 2.44 9.33
C ASP A 72 4.14 1.32 10.35
N LEU A 73 3.65 0.11 10.04
CA LEU A 73 3.82 -1.05 10.94
C LEU A 73 5.27 -1.50 11.03
N PHE A 74 6.10 -1.23 10.02
CA PHE A 74 7.52 -1.54 10.09
C PHE A 74 8.21 -0.72 11.18
N GLY A 75 8.03 0.60 11.19
CA GLY A 75 8.58 1.48 12.23
C GLY A 75 8.00 1.20 13.62
N LEU A 76 6.72 0.80 13.70
CA LEU A 76 6.14 0.35 14.96
C LEU A 76 6.83 -0.91 15.47
N LEU A 77 7.10 -1.89 14.60
CA LEU A 77 7.77 -3.14 14.93
C LEU A 77 9.23 -2.90 15.34
N GLU A 78 9.95 -1.99 14.65
CA GLU A 78 11.31 -1.58 15.07
C GLU A 78 11.34 -1.04 16.51
N THR A 79 10.29 -0.31 16.90
CA THR A 79 10.19 0.28 18.25
C THR A 79 9.79 -0.74 19.30
N LYS A 80 8.85 -1.64 18.99
CA LYS A 80 8.27 -2.62 19.93
C LYS A 80 8.98 -3.97 19.94
N CYS A 81 9.82 -4.25 18.96
CA CYS A 81 10.45 -5.53 18.64
C CYS A 81 9.45 -6.57 18.11
N THR A 82 8.34 -6.82 18.81
CA THR A 82 7.26 -7.73 18.39
C THR A 82 5.90 -7.16 18.76
N LEU A 83 4.87 -7.58 18.06
CA LEU A 83 3.48 -7.31 18.45
C LEU A 83 2.91 -8.55 19.16
N ASN A 84 2.12 -8.32 20.19
CA ASN A 84 1.40 -9.40 20.86
C ASN A 84 0.23 -9.91 19.98
N SER A 85 -0.39 -11.02 20.37
CA SER A 85 -1.47 -11.65 19.61
C SER A 85 -2.65 -10.71 19.38
N THR A 86 -3.05 -9.91 20.36
CA THR A 86 -4.19 -8.98 20.27
C THR A 86 -3.88 -7.84 19.30
N GLU A 87 -2.69 -7.25 19.38
CA GLU A 87 -2.24 -6.20 18.47
C GLU A 87 -2.15 -6.73 17.03
N THR A 88 -1.57 -7.93 16.85
CA THR A 88 -1.46 -8.58 15.53
C THR A 88 -2.83 -8.84 14.95
N GLN A 89 -3.77 -9.39 15.72
CA GLN A 89 -5.15 -9.63 15.29
C GLN A 89 -5.84 -8.33 14.86
N PHE A 90 -5.65 -7.24 15.60
CA PHE A 90 -6.24 -5.95 15.29
C PHE A 90 -5.74 -5.40 13.93
N TYR A 91 -4.42 -5.35 13.73
CA TYR A 91 -3.86 -4.82 12.48
C TYR A 91 -4.14 -5.73 11.29
N MET A 92 -4.07 -7.05 11.48
CA MET A 92 -4.43 -8.00 10.41
C MET A 92 -5.93 -7.94 10.09
N GLY A 93 -6.80 -7.71 11.07
CA GLY A 93 -8.23 -7.47 10.84
C GLY A 93 -8.48 -6.27 9.93
N CYS A 94 -7.84 -5.12 10.22
CA CYS A 94 -7.90 -3.93 9.34
C CYS A 94 -7.40 -4.23 7.93
N THR A 95 -6.30 -4.98 7.83
CA THR A 95 -5.69 -5.36 6.54
C THR A 95 -6.59 -6.30 5.74
N ILE A 96 -7.25 -7.27 6.39
CA ILE A 96 -8.21 -8.18 5.76
C ILE A 96 -9.40 -7.41 5.20
N GLU A 97 -9.95 -6.46 5.95
CA GLU A 97 -11.04 -5.60 5.48
C GLU A 97 -10.64 -4.75 4.27
N ALA A 98 -9.41 -4.20 4.28
CA ALA A 98 -8.86 -3.49 3.13
C ALA A 98 -8.73 -4.40 1.91
N LEU A 99 -8.12 -5.59 2.07
CA LEU A 99 -7.93 -6.54 0.98
C LEU A 99 -9.27 -7.07 0.44
N ALA A 100 -10.22 -7.39 1.31
CA ALA A 100 -11.55 -7.85 0.91
C ALA A 100 -12.25 -6.81 0.02
N TYR A 101 -12.16 -5.53 0.39
CA TYR A 101 -12.68 -4.44 -0.44
C TYR A 101 -11.95 -4.33 -1.78
N VAL A 102 -10.62 -4.32 -1.80
CA VAL A 102 -9.80 -4.22 -3.02
C VAL A 102 -10.08 -5.41 -3.96
N HIS A 103 -10.14 -6.62 -3.41
CA HIS A 103 -10.44 -7.85 -4.18
C HIS A 103 -11.87 -7.87 -4.73
N SER A 104 -12.84 -7.28 -4.03
CA SER A 104 -14.22 -7.13 -4.55
C SER A 104 -14.30 -6.30 -5.83
N LEU A 105 -13.29 -5.43 -6.07
CA LEU A 105 -13.14 -4.65 -7.29
C LEU A 105 -12.30 -5.38 -8.38
N ASN A 106 -12.00 -6.67 -8.18
CA ASN A 106 -11.09 -7.48 -9.01
C ASN A 106 -9.66 -6.89 -9.10
N ILE A 107 -9.19 -6.25 -8.06
CA ILE A 107 -7.85 -5.68 -7.99
C ILE A 107 -6.99 -6.58 -7.10
N ALA A 108 -5.81 -6.98 -7.58
CA ALA A 108 -4.74 -7.57 -6.79
C ALA A 108 -3.79 -6.46 -6.36
N PHE A 109 -3.46 -6.38 -5.08
CA PHE A 109 -2.61 -5.33 -4.51
C PHE A 109 -1.13 -5.57 -4.82
N ARG A 110 -0.63 -6.79 -4.59
CA ARG A 110 0.67 -7.36 -5.01
C ARG A 110 1.92 -6.80 -4.36
N ASP A 111 1.82 -5.88 -3.40
CA ASP A 111 2.96 -5.39 -2.62
C ASP A 111 2.61 -5.21 -1.14
N LEU A 112 1.88 -6.18 -0.57
CA LEU A 112 1.58 -6.16 0.86
C LEU A 112 2.85 -6.44 1.67
N LYS A 113 3.18 -5.52 2.57
CA LYS A 113 4.31 -5.54 3.50
C LYS A 113 4.07 -4.54 4.63
N LEU A 114 4.86 -4.62 5.69
CA LEU A 114 4.72 -3.76 6.87
C LEU A 114 4.81 -2.27 6.55
N GLU A 115 5.67 -1.87 5.60
CA GLU A 115 5.86 -0.47 5.18
C GLU A 115 4.64 0.10 4.43
N ASN A 116 3.80 -0.78 3.84
CA ASN A 116 2.59 -0.41 3.13
C ASN A 116 1.32 -0.47 4.01
N LEU A 117 1.50 -0.61 5.32
CA LEU A 117 0.44 -0.61 6.33
C LEU A 117 0.67 0.56 7.30
N CYS A 118 -0.02 1.68 7.04
CA CYS A 118 0.16 2.91 7.82
C CYS A 118 -1.00 3.14 8.80
N LEU A 119 -0.69 3.78 9.93
CA LEU A 119 -1.63 4.02 11.01
C LEU A 119 -2.23 5.43 10.93
N ASP A 120 -3.53 5.53 11.03
CA ASP A 120 -4.22 6.80 11.17
C ASP A 120 -4.07 7.38 12.60
N LYS A 121 -4.64 8.55 12.83
CA LYS A 121 -4.61 9.24 14.13
C LYS A 121 -5.32 8.49 15.28
N ASN A 122 -6.17 7.53 14.94
CA ASN A 122 -6.91 6.70 15.90
C ASN A 122 -6.25 5.33 16.12
N GLY A 123 -5.15 5.05 15.41
CA GLY A 123 -4.43 3.79 15.45
C GLY A 123 -4.97 2.71 14.52
N TYR A 124 -5.94 3.01 13.65
CA TYR A 124 -6.40 2.05 12.64
C TYR A 124 -5.40 1.95 11.50
N CYS A 125 -5.19 0.71 11.04
CA CYS A 125 -4.27 0.41 9.96
C CYS A 125 -4.94 0.61 8.60
N LYS A 126 -4.27 1.30 7.68
CA LYS A 126 -4.71 1.53 6.31
C LYS A 126 -3.68 1.02 5.31
N LEU A 127 -4.19 0.40 4.24
CA LEU A 127 -3.39 -0.05 3.11
C LEU A 127 -3.01 1.15 2.24
N VAL A 128 -1.71 1.32 1.99
CA VAL A 128 -1.15 2.42 1.20
C VAL A 128 -0.34 1.90 0.01
N ASP A 129 -0.02 2.77 -0.94
CA ASP A 129 0.85 2.53 -2.11
C ASP A 129 0.34 1.48 -3.12
N PHE A 130 -0.60 1.91 -3.96
CA PHE A 130 -1.19 1.10 -5.04
C PHE A 130 -0.35 1.08 -6.33
N GLY A 131 0.94 1.43 -6.27
CA GLY A 131 1.81 1.49 -7.44
C GLY A 131 1.95 0.17 -8.19
N LEU A 132 1.90 -0.97 -7.50
CA LEU A 132 1.93 -2.31 -8.09
C LEU A 132 0.55 -2.95 -8.25
N ALA A 133 -0.53 -2.28 -7.83
CA ALA A 133 -1.87 -2.83 -7.92
C ALA A 133 -2.31 -3.01 -9.38
N LYS A 134 -3.08 -4.05 -9.65
CA LYS A 134 -3.55 -4.36 -11.00
C LYS A 134 -4.95 -4.97 -10.96
N ARG A 135 -5.81 -4.57 -11.90
CA ARG A 135 -7.08 -5.25 -12.12
C ARG A 135 -6.83 -6.61 -12.79
N VAL A 136 -7.26 -7.69 -12.14
CA VAL A 136 -6.99 -9.07 -12.58
C VAL A 136 -8.31 -9.85 -12.57
N LEU A 137 -8.89 -10.06 -13.74
CA LEU A 137 -10.13 -10.84 -13.88
C LEU A 137 -9.88 -12.33 -13.84
N THR A 138 -8.74 -12.80 -14.38
CA THR A 138 -8.36 -14.21 -14.36
C THR A 138 -6.96 -14.39 -13.79
N ARG A 139 -5.92 -14.14 -14.60
CA ARG A 139 -4.51 -14.25 -14.19
C ARG A 139 -3.65 -13.16 -14.80
N THR A 140 -2.56 -12.81 -14.11
CA THR A 140 -1.47 -11.97 -14.63
C THR A 140 -0.14 -12.70 -14.43
N TYR A 141 0.86 -12.39 -15.27
CA TYR A 141 2.17 -13.06 -15.30
C TYR A 141 3.32 -12.11 -14.95
N THR A 142 3.00 -10.85 -14.62
CA THR A 142 4.02 -9.85 -14.26
C THR A 142 4.65 -10.20 -12.92
N VAL A 143 5.93 -10.53 -12.91
CA VAL A 143 6.70 -10.74 -11.68
C VAL A 143 6.95 -9.37 -11.03
N CYS A 144 6.39 -9.16 -9.86
CA CYS A 144 6.49 -7.90 -9.12
C CYS A 144 6.23 -8.13 -7.62
N GLY A 145 6.47 -7.11 -6.81
CA GLY A 145 6.34 -7.14 -5.37
C GLY A 145 7.68 -7.29 -4.65
N SER A 146 7.65 -7.18 -3.34
CA SER A 146 8.82 -7.29 -2.47
C SER A 146 9.20 -8.77 -2.29
N PRO A 147 10.45 -9.22 -2.59
CA PRO A 147 10.81 -10.64 -2.71
C PRO A 147 10.43 -11.52 -1.52
N ARG A 148 10.60 -11.03 -0.29
CA ARG A 148 10.29 -11.77 0.95
C ARG A 148 8.79 -12.08 1.12
N TYR A 149 7.91 -11.32 0.45
CA TYR A 149 6.45 -11.43 0.55
C TYR A 149 5.84 -12.11 -0.68
N CYS A 150 6.66 -12.39 -1.72
CA CYS A 150 6.15 -12.96 -2.97
C CYS A 150 5.65 -14.39 -2.77
N ALA A 151 4.42 -14.64 -3.23
CA ALA A 151 3.86 -15.98 -3.30
C ALA A 151 4.65 -16.87 -4.30
N PRO A 152 4.73 -18.20 -4.08
CA PRO A 152 5.48 -19.11 -4.95
C PRO A 152 5.10 -19.02 -6.42
N GLU A 153 3.82 -18.82 -6.74
CA GLU A 153 3.34 -18.70 -8.12
C GLU A 153 3.82 -17.41 -8.81
N ILE A 154 4.12 -16.33 -8.08
CA ILE A 154 4.78 -15.13 -8.62
C ILE A 154 6.21 -15.48 -9.00
N VAL A 155 6.96 -16.08 -8.08
CA VAL A 155 8.38 -16.43 -8.25
C VAL A 155 8.57 -17.44 -9.40
N THR A 156 7.66 -18.40 -9.53
CA THR A 156 7.72 -19.44 -10.57
C THR A 156 7.11 -19.02 -11.91
N GLY A 157 6.54 -17.82 -12.01
CA GLY A 157 5.94 -17.30 -13.24
C GLY A 157 4.71 -18.08 -13.74
N ARG A 158 4.04 -18.85 -12.88
CA ARG A 158 2.87 -19.68 -13.25
C ARG A 158 1.59 -18.90 -13.48
N GLY A 159 1.66 -17.57 -13.33
CA GLY A 159 0.50 -16.68 -13.37
C GLY A 159 -0.27 -16.68 -12.05
N HIS A 160 -0.68 -15.50 -11.63
CA HIS A 160 -1.30 -15.27 -10.33
C HIS A 160 -2.53 -14.34 -10.42
N CYS A 161 -3.32 -14.31 -9.37
CA CYS A 161 -4.44 -13.41 -9.18
C CYS A 161 -4.35 -12.76 -7.79
N HIS A 162 -5.44 -12.19 -7.28
CA HIS A 162 -5.46 -11.51 -5.97
C HIS A 162 -5.15 -12.43 -4.78
N PHE A 163 -5.18 -13.75 -4.90
CA PHE A 163 -4.84 -14.67 -3.81
C PHE A 163 -3.39 -14.55 -3.31
N VAL A 164 -2.48 -14.01 -4.12
CA VAL A 164 -1.10 -13.73 -3.69
C VAL A 164 -1.03 -12.75 -2.52
N ASP A 165 -2.03 -11.88 -2.36
CA ASP A 165 -2.10 -10.94 -1.25
C ASP A 165 -2.34 -11.65 0.09
N TYR A 166 -3.05 -12.81 0.09
CA TYR A 166 -3.23 -13.61 1.30
C TYR A 166 -1.96 -14.35 1.72
N TRP A 167 -1.11 -14.74 0.76
CA TRP A 167 0.23 -15.23 1.07
C TRP A 167 1.05 -14.15 1.76
N ALA A 168 1.10 -12.95 1.16
CA ALA A 168 1.80 -11.81 1.74
C ALA A 168 1.24 -11.40 3.12
N LEU A 169 -0.08 -11.52 3.33
CA LEU A 169 -0.72 -11.31 4.63
C LEU A 169 -0.19 -12.30 5.69
N GLY A 170 -0.04 -13.57 5.34
CA GLY A 170 0.55 -14.58 6.22
C GLY A 170 1.99 -14.26 6.60
N VAL A 171 2.81 -13.80 5.63
CA VAL A 171 4.18 -13.36 5.88
C VAL A 171 4.19 -12.14 6.79
N THR A 172 3.37 -11.13 6.52
CA THR A 172 3.24 -9.91 7.34
C THR A 172 2.82 -10.24 8.78
N MET A 173 1.83 -11.14 8.95
CA MET A 173 1.41 -11.60 10.27
C MET A 173 2.54 -12.30 11.04
N TYR A 174 3.31 -13.13 10.35
CA TYR A 174 4.48 -13.80 10.95
C TYR A 174 5.52 -12.78 11.40
N GLU A 175 5.84 -11.79 10.56
CA GLU A 175 6.80 -10.73 10.92
C GLU A 175 6.31 -9.89 12.11
N CYS A 176 5.03 -9.56 12.20
CA CYS A 176 4.46 -8.88 13.36
C CYS A 176 4.73 -9.64 14.68
N MET A 177 4.57 -10.96 14.67
CA MET A 177 4.69 -11.79 15.87
C MET A 177 6.14 -12.15 16.22
N PHE A 178 7.03 -12.28 15.24
CA PHE A 178 8.36 -12.86 15.43
C PHE A 178 9.51 -11.91 15.03
N ALA A 179 9.22 -10.71 14.51
CA ALA A 179 10.18 -9.70 14.05
C ALA A 179 11.20 -10.23 13.02
N ARG A 180 10.84 -11.24 12.26
CA ARG A 180 11.66 -11.83 11.19
C ARG A 180 10.78 -12.43 10.11
N SER A 181 11.31 -12.45 8.88
CA SER A 181 10.63 -13.15 7.76
C SER A 181 10.56 -14.66 8.00
N PRO A 182 9.47 -15.34 7.59
CA PRO A 182 9.39 -16.81 7.64
C PRO A 182 10.25 -17.49 6.58
N PHE A 183 10.69 -16.77 5.55
CA PHE A 183 11.48 -17.29 4.42
C PHE A 183 12.74 -16.49 4.16
#